data_23169668077ae0cf3057673baf038134
#
_entry.id   23169668077ae0cf3057673baf038134
#
_cell.length_a   1.000
_cell.length_b   1.000
_cell.length_c   1.000
_cell.angle_alpha   90.00
_cell.angle_beta   90.00
_cell.angle_gamma   90.00
#
_symmetry.space_group_name_H-M   'P 1'
#
loop_
_entity.id
_entity.type
_entity.pdbx_description
1 polymer ?
#
loop_
_entity_poly.entity_id
_entity_poly.type
_entity_poly.pdbx_seq_one_letter_code
_entity_poly.pdbx_strand_id
1 'polypeptide(L)'
;DLLAGLDASAQGLSAPEAAARLRSHGPNAVEDQRQLSPFRLLLRQFESPLVLVLVFGAAVSLALRDWVDAAIILVIVLGSALLGFFQEYRASTAVAELRRRLALTAKVLRDGRLETIPASDIVPGDVIQLSAGNLVPADGLVLAATDFLVTEASLTGESFPVEKQPGILPAEAPLAGRTNSVFLGTSVRSGTATVLVARTGRGTMYGAIAEQLNVRPEETEFARGV
;
A
#
# COMPACT_ATOMS: atom_id res chain seq x y z
N ASP A 1 23.19 -19.49 -1.16
CA ASP A 1 23.59 -18.19 -1.68
C ASP A 1 22.32 -17.38 -1.96
N LEU A 2 22.05 -16.38 -1.12
CA LEU A 2 20.77 -15.63 -1.12
C LEU A 2 20.61 -14.77 -2.38
N LEU A 3 21.70 -14.23 -2.90
CA LEU A 3 21.69 -13.46 -4.15
C LEU A 3 21.29 -14.36 -5.33
N ALA A 4 21.82 -15.59 -5.38
CA ALA A 4 21.44 -16.55 -6.42
C ALA A 4 19.98 -17.00 -6.31
N GLY A 5 19.44 -17.13 -5.10
CA GLY A 5 18.04 -17.53 -4.89
C GLY A 5 17.00 -16.47 -5.33
N LEU A 6 17.43 -15.22 -5.47
CA LEU A 6 16.60 -14.10 -5.95
C LEU A 6 17.04 -13.58 -7.34
N ASP A 7 17.93 -14.29 -8.03
CA ASP A 7 18.56 -13.83 -9.29
C ASP A 7 19.04 -12.40 -9.20
N ALA A 8 19.66 -12.04 -8.04
CA ALA A 8 20.12 -10.70 -7.74
C ALA A 8 21.66 -10.65 -7.72
N SER A 9 22.23 -9.47 -7.95
CA SER A 9 23.67 -9.23 -7.87
C SER A 9 23.98 -8.22 -6.78
N ALA A 10 25.22 -8.25 -6.25
CA ALA A 10 25.70 -7.22 -5.32
C ALA A 10 25.76 -5.81 -5.94
N GLN A 11 25.68 -5.71 -7.27
CA GLN A 11 25.62 -4.45 -8.03
C GLN A 11 24.19 -3.95 -8.24
N GLY A 12 23.19 -4.67 -7.70
CA GLY A 12 21.77 -4.40 -7.88
C GLY A 12 21.20 -5.04 -9.13
N LEU A 13 19.90 -4.83 -9.32
CA LEU A 13 19.18 -5.23 -10.54
C LEU A 13 19.45 -4.25 -11.68
N SER A 14 19.31 -4.71 -12.91
CA SER A 14 19.23 -3.80 -14.05
C SER A 14 17.87 -3.10 -14.10
N ALA A 15 17.81 -1.89 -14.67
CA ALA A 15 16.54 -1.15 -14.80
C ALA A 15 15.45 -1.94 -15.57
N PRO A 16 15.75 -2.66 -16.67
CA PRO A 16 14.75 -3.52 -17.35
C PRO A 16 14.24 -4.65 -16.46
N GLU A 17 15.12 -5.29 -15.70
CA GLU A 17 14.75 -6.40 -14.80
C GLU A 17 13.88 -5.89 -13.65
N ALA A 18 14.24 -4.78 -13.02
CA ALA A 18 13.43 -4.15 -11.98
C ALA A 18 12.02 -3.80 -12.50
N ALA A 19 11.91 -3.26 -13.72
CA ALA A 19 10.63 -2.96 -14.36
C ALA A 19 9.82 -4.24 -14.68
N ALA A 20 10.47 -5.34 -15.04
CA ALA A 20 9.81 -6.64 -15.25
C ALA A 20 9.26 -7.19 -13.93
N ARG A 21 10.06 -7.15 -12.85
CA ARG A 21 9.65 -7.58 -11.51
C ARG A 21 8.53 -6.73 -10.94
N LEU A 22 8.56 -5.42 -11.17
CA LEU A 22 7.47 -4.53 -10.74
C LEU A 22 6.13 -4.89 -11.42
N ARG A 23 6.16 -5.29 -12.68
CA ARG A 23 4.95 -5.77 -13.40
C ARG A 23 4.44 -7.11 -12.89
N SER A 24 5.33 -8.03 -12.51
CA SER A 24 4.96 -9.37 -12.06
C SER A 24 4.56 -9.43 -10.59
N HIS A 25 5.23 -8.70 -9.70
CA HIS A 25 4.96 -8.68 -8.26
C HIS A 25 3.98 -7.56 -7.85
N GLY A 26 3.78 -6.57 -8.72
CA GLY A 26 3.02 -5.36 -8.39
C GLY A 26 3.81 -4.39 -7.50
N PRO A 27 3.19 -3.23 -7.17
CA PRO A 27 3.82 -2.22 -6.34
C PRO A 27 4.03 -2.70 -4.90
N ASN A 28 5.10 -2.22 -4.25
CA ASN A 28 5.36 -2.47 -2.84
C ASN A 28 4.39 -1.67 -1.96
N ALA A 29 3.17 -2.16 -1.86
CA ALA A 29 2.10 -1.58 -1.06
C ALA A 29 1.32 -2.69 -0.34
N VAL A 30 1.00 -2.49 0.93
CA VAL A 30 0.21 -3.44 1.74
C VAL A 30 -1.28 -3.32 1.40
N GLU A 31 -1.76 -2.10 1.20
CA GLU A 31 -3.13 -1.83 0.78
C GLU A 31 -3.23 -1.70 -0.74
N ASP A 32 -4.33 -2.23 -1.31
CA ASP A 32 -4.67 -1.95 -2.70
C ASP A 32 -4.96 -0.47 -2.87
N GLN A 33 -4.00 0.26 -3.43
CA GLN A 33 -4.18 1.66 -3.84
C GLN A 33 -5.03 1.77 -5.12
N ARG A 34 -6.07 0.93 -5.24
CA ARG A 34 -6.98 1.03 -6.39
C ARG A 34 -7.68 2.37 -6.32
N GLN A 35 -7.20 3.31 -7.09
CA GLN A 35 -7.98 4.49 -7.42
C GLN A 35 -9.31 4.00 -7.98
N LEU A 36 -10.41 4.36 -7.32
CA LEU A 36 -11.73 4.04 -7.81
C LEU A 36 -11.85 4.67 -9.21
N SER A 37 -12.12 3.84 -10.22
CA SER A 37 -12.37 4.31 -11.58
C SER A 37 -13.46 5.41 -11.52
N PRO A 38 -13.32 6.54 -12.28
CA PRO A 38 -14.32 7.60 -12.31
C PRO A 38 -15.74 7.08 -12.60
N PHE A 39 -15.85 6.05 -13.43
CA PHE A 39 -17.11 5.39 -13.74
C PHE A 39 -17.72 4.68 -12.51
N ARG A 40 -16.88 4.04 -11.69
CA ARG A 40 -17.36 3.39 -10.45
C ARG A 40 -17.78 4.41 -9.40
N LEU A 41 -17.10 5.56 -9.33
CA LEU A 41 -17.50 6.67 -8.47
C LEU A 41 -18.89 7.22 -8.89
N LEU A 42 -19.14 7.34 -10.19
CA LEU A 42 -20.43 7.77 -10.70
C LEU A 42 -21.55 6.75 -10.37
N LEU A 43 -21.30 5.45 -10.60
CA LEU A 43 -22.29 4.41 -10.27
C LEU A 43 -22.62 4.38 -8.78
N ARG A 44 -21.65 4.62 -7.92
CA ARG A 44 -21.85 4.65 -6.45
C ARG A 44 -22.81 5.73 -5.99
N GLN A 45 -22.98 6.81 -6.77
CA GLN A 45 -23.98 7.84 -6.47
C GLN A 45 -25.43 7.27 -6.51
N PHE A 46 -25.67 6.25 -7.32
CA PHE A 46 -26.98 5.59 -7.45
C PHE A 46 -27.23 4.51 -6.39
N GLU A 47 -26.23 4.16 -5.58
CA GLU A 47 -26.40 3.24 -4.45
C GLU A 47 -26.97 3.93 -3.20
N SER A 48 -27.07 5.27 -3.21
CA SER A 48 -27.64 6.03 -2.09
C SER A 48 -29.14 5.70 -1.92
N PRO A 49 -29.59 5.34 -0.70
CA PRO A 49 -31.02 5.07 -0.44
C PRO A 49 -31.94 6.22 -0.86
N LEU A 50 -31.50 7.47 -0.68
CA LEU A 50 -32.27 8.64 -1.09
C LEU A 50 -32.45 8.69 -2.61
N VAL A 51 -31.39 8.42 -3.37
CA VAL A 51 -31.45 8.39 -4.85
C VAL A 51 -32.36 7.26 -5.32
N LEU A 52 -32.29 6.08 -4.69
CA LEU A 52 -33.16 4.94 -5.01
C LEU A 52 -34.66 5.27 -4.80
N VAL A 53 -35.00 5.95 -3.70
CA VAL A 53 -36.37 6.42 -3.45
C VAL A 53 -36.84 7.41 -4.51
N LEU A 54 -35.97 8.36 -4.92
CA LEU A 54 -36.29 9.31 -5.99
C LEU A 54 -36.46 8.64 -7.36
N VAL A 55 -35.58 7.67 -7.69
CA VAL A 55 -35.69 6.88 -8.91
C VAL A 55 -36.99 6.07 -8.93
N PHE A 56 -37.38 5.48 -7.79
CA PHE A 56 -38.66 4.79 -7.65
C PHE A 56 -39.84 5.76 -7.85
N GLY A 57 -39.78 6.95 -7.22
CA GLY A 57 -40.81 7.98 -7.42
C GLY A 57 -40.95 8.40 -8.89
N ALA A 58 -39.82 8.62 -9.59
CA ALA A 58 -39.80 8.91 -11.02
C ALA A 58 -40.46 7.80 -11.85
N ALA A 59 -40.17 6.53 -11.51
CA ALA A 59 -40.77 5.39 -12.20
C ALA A 59 -42.31 5.32 -11.99
N VAL A 60 -42.78 5.63 -10.79
CA VAL A 60 -44.22 5.71 -10.49
C VAL A 60 -44.89 6.85 -11.26
N SER A 61 -44.29 8.07 -11.29
CA SER A 61 -44.80 9.20 -12.07
C SER A 61 -44.88 8.88 -13.57
N LEU A 62 -43.88 8.18 -14.11
CA LEU A 62 -43.88 7.70 -15.48
C LEU A 62 -45.04 6.70 -15.74
N ALA A 63 -45.30 5.77 -14.81
CA ALA A 63 -46.39 4.80 -14.93
C ALA A 63 -47.75 5.46 -14.91
N LEU A 64 -47.90 6.54 -14.13
CA LEU A 64 -49.11 7.37 -14.06
C LEU A 64 -49.25 8.35 -15.24
N ARG A 65 -48.27 8.36 -16.17
CA ARG A 65 -48.20 9.27 -17.32
C ARG A 65 -48.03 10.76 -16.93
N ASP A 66 -47.52 11.01 -15.73
CA ASP A 66 -47.19 12.34 -15.29
C ASP A 66 -45.74 12.70 -15.69
N TRP A 67 -45.59 13.12 -16.94
CA TRP A 67 -44.31 13.38 -17.57
C TRP A 67 -43.56 14.56 -16.94
N VAL A 68 -44.30 15.55 -16.41
CA VAL A 68 -43.73 16.75 -15.82
C VAL A 68 -43.04 16.41 -14.50
N ASP A 69 -43.75 15.71 -13.61
CA ASP A 69 -43.18 15.34 -12.31
C ASP A 69 -42.01 14.35 -12.48
N ALA A 70 -42.16 13.38 -13.37
CA ALA A 70 -41.06 12.47 -13.69
C ALA A 70 -39.83 13.20 -14.22
N ALA A 71 -40.00 14.19 -15.09
CA ALA A 71 -38.87 14.98 -15.60
C ALA A 71 -38.21 15.84 -14.52
N ILE A 72 -38.98 16.47 -13.64
CA ILE A 72 -38.45 17.23 -12.49
C ILE A 72 -37.61 16.35 -11.58
N ILE A 73 -38.12 15.19 -11.18
CA ILE A 73 -37.41 14.23 -10.32
C ILE A 73 -36.12 13.78 -11.00
N LEU A 74 -36.16 13.47 -12.29
CA LEU A 74 -34.99 13.01 -13.05
C LEU A 74 -33.90 14.08 -13.15
N VAL A 75 -34.28 15.36 -13.35
CA VAL A 75 -33.35 16.49 -13.33
C VAL A 75 -32.70 16.66 -11.96
N ILE A 76 -33.46 16.51 -10.87
CA ILE A 76 -32.94 16.59 -9.50
C ILE A 76 -31.96 15.43 -9.23
N VAL A 77 -32.31 14.21 -9.62
CA VAL A 77 -31.44 13.03 -9.44
C VAL A 77 -30.16 13.18 -10.21
N LEU A 78 -30.21 13.57 -11.49
CA LEU A 78 -29.04 13.78 -12.33
C LEU A 78 -28.17 14.91 -11.80
N GLY A 79 -28.78 16.04 -11.41
CA GLY A 79 -28.04 17.16 -10.81
C GLY A 79 -27.33 16.78 -9.51
N SER A 80 -28.02 16.08 -8.64
CA SER A 80 -27.44 15.59 -7.36
C SER A 80 -26.32 14.58 -7.60
N ALA A 81 -26.51 13.62 -8.51
CA ALA A 81 -25.49 12.63 -8.86
C ALA A 81 -24.25 13.30 -9.47
N LEU A 82 -24.44 14.29 -10.34
CA LEU A 82 -23.33 15.04 -10.95
C LEU A 82 -22.56 15.85 -9.90
N LEU A 83 -23.26 16.54 -9.02
CA LEU A 83 -22.65 17.31 -7.93
C LEU A 83 -21.89 16.39 -6.97
N GLY A 84 -22.48 15.28 -6.54
CA GLY A 84 -21.85 14.28 -5.70
C GLY A 84 -20.59 13.67 -6.34
N PHE A 85 -20.68 13.36 -7.63
CA PHE A 85 -19.53 12.88 -8.40
C PHE A 85 -18.37 13.89 -8.41
N PHE A 86 -18.65 15.18 -8.68
CA PHE A 86 -17.61 16.20 -8.69
C PHE A 86 -16.97 16.41 -7.32
N GLN A 87 -17.75 16.38 -6.25
CA GLN A 87 -17.25 16.52 -4.88
C GLN A 87 -16.34 15.32 -4.51
N GLU A 88 -16.80 14.09 -4.76
CA GLU A 88 -16.06 12.86 -4.49
C GLU A 88 -14.76 12.80 -5.32
N TYR A 89 -14.86 13.14 -6.61
CA TYR A 89 -13.70 13.15 -7.51
C TYR A 89 -12.63 14.15 -7.06
N ARG A 90 -13.03 15.39 -6.67
CA ARG A 90 -12.10 16.37 -6.13
C ARG A 90 -11.47 15.94 -4.82
N ALA A 91 -12.26 15.37 -3.91
CA ALA A 91 -11.77 14.88 -2.63
C ALA A 91 -10.77 13.73 -2.83
N SER A 92 -11.11 12.74 -3.65
CA SER A 92 -10.23 11.61 -3.96
C SER A 92 -8.92 12.05 -4.61
N THR A 93 -8.97 13.02 -5.55
CA THR A 93 -7.78 13.54 -6.21
C THR A 93 -6.89 14.31 -5.24
N ALA A 94 -7.46 15.13 -4.36
CA ALA A 94 -6.69 15.86 -3.35
C ALA A 94 -5.98 14.92 -2.36
N VAL A 95 -6.66 13.87 -1.91
CA VAL A 95 -6.07 12.84 -1.05
C VAL A 95 -4.96 12.07 -1.77
N ALA A 96 -5.16 11.71 -3.04
CA ALA A 96 -4.14 11.03 -3.84
C ALA A 96 -2.88 11.90 -4.02
N GLU A 97 -3.04 13.18 -4.30
CA GLU A 97 -1.91 14.12 -4.42
C GLU A 97 -1.17 14.31 -3.10
N LEU A 98 -1.90 14.42 -1.97
CA LEU A 98 -1.29 14.49 -0.64
C LEU A 98 -0.48 13.22 -0.33
N ARG A 99 -1.05 12.04 -0.60
CA ARG A 99 -0.36 10.75 -0.44
C ARG A 99 0.90 10.68 -1.30
N ARG A 100 0.85 11.16 -2.54
CA ARG A 100 2.01 11.19 -3.44
C ARG A 100 3.14 12.08 -2.90
N ARG A 101 2.81 13.21 -2.30
CA ARG A 101 3.81 14.12 -1.69
C ARG A 101 4.43 13.55 -0.41
N LEU A 102 3.69 12.71 0.30
CA LEU A 102 4.16 12.02 1.52
C LEU A 102 4.74 10.65 1.23
N ALA A 103 4.83 10.24 -0.06
CA ALA A 103 5.38 8.95 -0.44
C ALA A 103 6.82 8.79 0.06
N LEU A 104 7.05 7.71 0.77
CA LEU A 104 8.40 7.33 1.20
C LEU A 104 9.27 7.07 -0.02
N THR A 105 10.51 7.52 0.04
CA THR A 105 11.54 7.22 -0.97
C THR A 105 12.60 6.33 -0.36
N ALA A 106 13.28 5.54 -1.19
CA ALA A 106 14.39 4.71 -0.79
C ALA A 106 15.56 4.87 -1.75
N LYS A 107 16.77 4.71 -1.23
CA LYS A 107 17.99 4.65 -2.02
C LYS A 107 18.21 3.21 -2.44
N VAL A 108 18.21 2.97 -3.74
CA VAL A 108 18.36 1.64 -4.35
C VAL A 108 19.56 1.61 -5.27
N LEU A 109 20.31 0.53 -5.23
CA LEU A 109 21.42 0.29 -6.13
C LEU A 109 20.87 -0.44 -7.37
N ARG A 110 20.90 0.20 -8.53
CA ARG A 110 20.53 -0.38 -9.83
C ARG A 110 21.59 -0.05 -10.87
N ASP A 111 21.91 -0.99 -11.75
CA ASP A 111 22.97 -0.84 -12.75
C ASP A 111 24.30 -0.32 -12.16
N GLY A 112 24.63 -0.72 -10.92
CA GLY A 112 25.82 -0.27 -10.19
C GLY A 112 25.79 1.19 -9.73
N ARG A 113 24.63 1.87 -9.82
CA ARG A 113 24.44 3.27 -9.40
C ARG A 113 23.37 3.37 -8.32
N LEU A 114 23.63 4.25 -7.36
CA LEU A 114 22.68 4.54 -6.30
C LEU A 114 21.69 5.60 -6.81
N GLU A 115 20.42 5.26 -6.81
CA GLU A 115 19.31 6.14 -7.20
C GLU A 115 18.26 6.23 -6.10
N THR A 116 17.50 7.32 -6.07
CA THR A 116 16.38 7.49 -5.14
C THR A 116 15.09 7.26 -5.90
N ILE A 117 14.33 6.25 -5.47
CA ILE A 117 13.04 5.89 -6.07
C ILE A 117 11.91 5.94 -5.04
N PRO A 118 10.65 6.03 -5.46
CA PRO A 118 9.51 5.80 -4.58
C PRO A 118 9.59 4.41 -3.95
N ALA A 119 9.29 4.29 -2.66
CA ALA A 119 9.31 3.00 -1.97
C ALA A 119 8.32 1.98 -2.59
N SER A 120 7.26 2.47 -3.25
CA SER A 120 6.31 1.64 -4.01
C SER A 120 6.95 0.88 -5.19
N ASP A 121 8.07 1.36 -5.70
CA ASP A 121 8.71 0.83 -6.92
C ASP A 121 9.85 -0.14 -6.59
N ILE A 122 10.03 -0.44 -5.29
CA ILE A 122 10.97 -1.45 -4.80
C ILE A 122 10.40 -2.84 -5.13
N VAL A 123 11.30 -3.71 -5.59
CA VAL A 123 10.96 -5.10 -5.97
C VAL A 123 11.87 -6.10 -5.25
N PRO A 124 11.44 -7.37 -5.10
CA PRO A 124 12.31 -8.42 -4.61
C PRO A 124 13.56 -8.55 -5.48
N GLY A 125 14.74 -8.62 -4.82
CA GLY A 125 16.05 -8.61 -5.48
C GLY A 125 16.73 -7.24 -5.58
N ASP A 126 16.03 -6.14 -5.28
CA ASP A 126 16.65 -4.82 -5.15
C ASP A 126 17.64 -4.80 -3.98
N VAL A 127 18.72 -4.06 -4.15
CA VAL A 127 19.68 -3.77 -3.08
C VAL A 127 19.46 -2.34 -2.62
N ILE A 128 19.00 -2.16 -1.37
CA ILE A 128 18.71 -0.85 -0.80
C ILE A 128 19.76 -0.41 0.22
N GLN A 129 19.96 0.88 0.33
CA GLN A 129 20.80 1.49 1.35
C GLN A 129 19.93 2.15 2.42
N LEU A 130 20.13 1.76 3.67
CA LEU A 130 19.45 2.32 4.82
C LEU A 130 20.41 3.12 5.70
N SER A 131 19.91 4.18 6.31
CA SER A 131 20.66 5.04 7.25
C SER A 131 19.74 5.53 8.37
N ALA A 132 20.35 6.05 9.43
CA ALA A 132 19.61 6.61 10.57
C ALA A 132 18.49 7.56 10.12
N GLY A 133 17.29 7.39 10.71
CA GLY A 133 16.08 8.13 10.38
C GLY A 133 15.24 7.54 9.24
N ASN A 134 15.74 6.54 8.49
CA ASN A 134 14.95 5.88 7.47
C ASN A 134 13.91 4.94 8.10
N LEU A 135 12.75 4.84 7.45
CA LEU A 135 11.85 3.71 7.63
C LEU A 135 12.28 2.60 6.67
N VAL A 136 12.23 1.36 7.14
CA VAL A 136 12.52 0.18 6.32
C VAL A 136 11.35 -0.03 5.36
N PRO A 137 11.61 0.02 4.03
CA PRO A 137 10.53 0.05 3.03
C PRO A 137 10.02 -1.34 2.62
N ALA A 138 10.74 -2.41 2.98
CA ALA A 138 10.43 -3.79 2.60
C ALA A 138 11.14 -4.77 3.53
N ASP A 139 10.74 -6.05 3.51
CA ASP A 139 11.47 -7.09 4.24
C ASP A 139 12.74 -7.47 3.47
N GLY A 140 13.86 -7.55 4.16
CA GLY A 140 15.15 -7.81 3.52
C GLY A 140 16.17 -8.43 4.44
N LEU A 141 17.29 -8.81 3.83
CA LEU A 141 18.44 -9.43 4.47
C LEU A 141 19.61 -8.47 4.46
N VAL A 142 20.27 -8.32 5.59
CA VAL A 142 21.42 -7.44 5.77
C VAL A 142 22.63 -8.06 5.07
N LEU A 143 23.18 -7.36 4.07
CA LEU A 143 24.38 -7.75 3.35
C LEU A 143 25.64 -7.14 3.98
N ALA A 144 25.52 -5.89 4.45
CA ALA A 144 26.57 -5.16 5.16
C ALA A 144 25.93 -4.20 6.15
N ALA A 145 26.56 -3.96 7.30
CA ALA A 145 26.06 -3.07 8.33
C ALA A 145 27.23 -2.41 9.08
N THR A 146 27.03 -1.17 9.54
CA THR A 146 27.93 -0.44 10.43
C THR A 146 27.12 0.25 11.49
N ASP A 147 27.29 -0.17 12.75
CA ASP A 147 26.59 0.35 13.94
C ASP A 147 25.06 0.43 13.75
N PHE A 148 24.51 -0.56 13.03
CA PHE A 148 23.15 -0.51 12.50
C PHE A 148 22.13 -1.03 13.51
N LEU A 149 21.42 -0.10 14.16
CA LEU A 149 20.38 -0.36 15.14
C LEU A 149 19.00 -0.06 14.56
N VAL A 150 18.07 -0.98 14.72
CA VAL A 150 16.69 -0.88 14.22
C VAL A 150 15.71 -1.06 15.36
N THR A 151 14.69 -0.20 15.43
CA THR A 151 13.56 -0.36 16.36
C THR A 151 12.45 -1.13 15.68
N GLU A 152 12.08 -2.27 16.26
CA GLU A 152 11.08 -3.21 15.74
C GLU A 152 9.78 -3.20 16.56
N ALA A 153 9.55 -2.15 17.35
CA ALA A 153 8.40 -2.04 18.25
C ALA A 153 7.04 -2.23 17.57
N SER A 154 6.93 -1.84 16.30
CA SER A 154 5.71 -2.02 15.50
C SER A 154 5.36 -3.49 15.21
N LEU A 155 6.33 -4.41 15.30
CA LEU A 155 6.16 -5.83 15.03
C LEU A 155 6.27 -6.71 16.29
N THR A 156 7.23 -6.39 17.17
CA THR A 156 7.53 -7.21 18.35
C THR A 156 6.91 -6.65 19.63
N GLY A 157 6.53 -5.36 19.63
CA GLY A 157 6.12 -4.62 20.82
C GLY A 157 7.28 -4.16 21.71
N GLU A 158 8.52 -4.58 21.42
CA GLU A 158 9.70 -4.22 22.20
C GLU A 158 10.31 -2.90 21.72
N SER A 159 10.49 -1.96 22.65
CA SER A 159 10.97 -0.61 22.34
C SER A 159 12.50 -0.50 22.20
N PHE A 160 13.25 -1.49 22.68
CA PHE A 160 14.70 -1.45 22.60
C PHE A 160 15.18 -1.70 21.18
N PRO A 161 16.11 -0.87 20.66
CA PRO A 161 16.70 -1.10 19.35
C PRO A 161 17.50 -2.42 19.32
N VAL A 162 17.37 -3.14 18.23
CA VAL A 162 18.08 -4.40 17.94
C VAL A 162 19.22 -4.11 16.99
N GLU A 163 20.41 -4.59 17.31
CA GLU A 163 21.54 -4.53 16.40
C GLU A 163 21.35 -5.55 15.27
N LYS A 164 21.50 -5.08 14.03
CA LYS A 164 21.36 -5.90 12.84
C LYS A 164 22.71 -6.02 12.14
N GLN A 165 23.08 -7.25 11.79
CA GLN A 165 24.35 -7.55 11.15
C GLN A 165 24.19 -8.71 10.14
N PRO A 166 25.06 -8.80 9.14
CA PRO A 166 25.09 -9.95 8.25
C PRO A 166 25.34 -11.25 9.01
N GLY A 167 24.70 -12.33 8.60
CA GLY A 167 24.92 -13.63 9.23
C GLY A 167 23.96 -14.70 8.75
N ILE A 168 24.23 -15.93 9.16
CA ILE A 168 23.37 -17.08 8.93
C ILE A 168 22.72 -17.43 10.27
N LEU A 169 21.42 -17.51 10.29
CA LEU A 169 20.62 -17.87 11.47
C LEU A 169 19.89 -19.18 11.25
N PRO A 170 19.57 -19.92 12.32
CA PRO A 170 18.66 -21.06 12.23
C PRO A 170 17.32 -20.65 11.60
N ALA A 171 16.73 -21.53 10.79
CA ALA A 171 15.45 -21.26 10.13
C ALA A 171 14.30 -21.00 11.13
N GLU A 172 14.40 -21.57 12.32
CA GLU A 172 13.41 -21.48 13.41
C GLU A 172 13.66 -20.27 14.34
N ALA A 173 14.64 -19.39 14.02
CA ALA A 173 14.92 -18.21 14.85
C ALA A 173 13.63 -17.36 15.02
N PRO A 174 13.24 -17.02 16.26
CA PRO A 174 12.10 -16.16 16.52
C PRO A 174 12.32 -14.79 15.89
N LEU A 175 11.23 -14.06 15.61
CA LEU A 175 11.29 -12.77 14.91
C LEU A 175 12.27 -11.80 15.56
N ALA A 176 12.21 -11.62 16.88
CA ALA A 176 13.13 -10.77 17.63
C ALA A 176 14.60 -11.24 17.59
N GLY A 177 14.86 -12.53 17.31
CA GLY A 177 16.19 -13.09 17.17
C GLY A 177 16.78 -13.00 15.76
N ARG A 178 16.04 -12.49 14.78
CA ARG A 178 16.50 -12.38 13.39
C ARG A 178 17.37 -11.15 13.18
N THR A 179 18.59 -11.21 13.70
CA THR A 179 19.54 -10.11 13.61
C THR A 179 20.07 -9.84 12.20
N ASN A 180 19.92 -10.79 11.27
CA ASN A 180 20.31 -10.64 9.88
C ASN A 180 19.20 -10.10 8.95
N SER A 181 18.05 -9.76 9.50
CA SER A 181 16.87 -9.37 8.72
C SER A 181 16.30 -8.04 9.19
N VAL A 182 15.74 -7.29 8.27
CA VAL A 182 14.97 -6.07 8.52
C VAL A 182 13.56 -6.24 7.98
N PHE A 183 12.60 -5.54 8.56
CA PHE A 183 11.18 -5.71 8.28
C PHE A 183 10.50 -4.39 7.93
N LEU A 184 9.54 -4.46 7.00
CA LEU A 184 8.73 -3.32 6.59
C LEU A 184 8.13 -2.57 7.80
N GLY A 185 8.23 -1.25 7.80
CA GLY A 185 7.63 -0.38 8.82
C GLY A 185 8.45 -0.23 10.09
N THR A 186 9.59 -0.88 10.21
CA THR A 186 10.56 -0.65 11.29
C THR A 186 11.41 0.59 11.02
N SER A 187 12.03 1.17 12.06
CA SER A 187 12.79 2.42 11.91
C SER A 187 14.26 2.25 12.28
N VAL A 188 15.13 2.82 11.45
CA VAL A 188 16.58 2.84 11.69
C VAL A 188 16.91 3.92 12.72
N ARG A 189 17.50 3.51 13.84
CA ARG A 189 17.89 4.43 14.93
C ARG A 189 19.29 4.99 14.75
N SER A 190 20.22 4.16 14.29
CA SER A 190 21.62 4.57 14.06
C SER A 190 22.26 3.71 13.00
N GLY A 191 23.43 4.14 12.51
CA GLY A 191 24.27 3.43 11.59
C GLY A 191 23.75 3.40 10.15
N THR A 192 24.35 2.52 9.37
CA THR A 192 24.02 2.31 7.96
C THR A 192 24.03 0.83 7.61
N ALA A 193 23.22 0.42 6.65
CA ALA A 193 23.22 -0.94 6.13
C ALA A 193 22.94 -0.99 4.63
N THR A 194 23.48 -2.01 4.00
CA THR A 194 23.08 -2.46 2.66
C THR A 194 22.23 -3.70 2.81
N VAL A 195 21.03 -3.68 2.24
CA VAL A 195 20.01 -4.72 2.45
C VAL A 195 19.53 -5.23 1.11
N LEU A 196 19.47 -6.56 0.96
CA LEU A 196 18.81 -7.23 -0.16
C LEU A 196 17.32 -7.38 0.15
N VAL A 197 16.46 -6.82 -0.67
CA VAL A 197 15.02 -6.94 -0.55
C VAL A 197 14.58 -8.35 -0.90
N ALA A 198 13.93 -9.02 0.05
CA ALA A 198 13.43 -10.38 -0.12
C ALA A 198 11.94 -10.43 -0.41
N ARG A 199 11.14 -9.56 0.25
CA ARG A 199 9.68 -9.52 0.11
C ARG A 199 9.16 -8.09 0.12
N THR A 200 8.11 -7.84 -0.64
CA THR A 200 7.47 -6.54 -0.79
C THR A 200 5.97 -6.62 -0.55
N GLY A 201 5.34 -5.51 -0.22
CA GLY A 201 3.90 -5.34 -0.09
C GLY A 201 3.24 -6.36 0.84
N ARG A 202 2.23 -7.05 0.32
CA ARG A 202 1.46 -8.08 1.07
C ARG A 202 2.29 -9.31 1.44
N GLY A 203 3.39 -9.57 0.74
CA GLY A 203 4.30 -10.68 1.05
C GLY A 203 5.20 -10.44 2.25
N THR A 204 5.25 -9.24 2.81
CA THR A 204 6.03 -8.89 4.00
C THR A 204 5.37 -9.41 5.28
N MET A 205 6.14 -9.47 6.37
CA MET A 205 5.61 -9.81 7.70
C MET A 205 4.48 -8.87 8.11
N TYR A 206 4.65 -7.58 7.88
CA TYR A 206 3.62 -6.57 8.16
C TYR A 206 2.38 -6.78 7.28
N GLY A 207 2.57 -7.10 5.99
CA GLY A 207 1.49 -7.40 5.06
C GLY A 207 0.65 -8.60 5.50
N ALA A 208 1.31 -9.67 5.96
CA ALA A 208 0.63 -10.86 6.47
C ALA A 208 -0.20 -10.57 7.74
N ILE A 209 0.31 -9.73 8.65
CA ILE A 209 -0.44 -9.29 9.85
C ILE A 209 -1.63 -8.43 9.43
N ALA A 210 -1.45 -7.47 8.52
CA ALA A 210 -2.51 -6.59 8.04
C ALA A 210 -3.63 -7.37 7.35
N GLU A 211 -3.31 -8.43 6.61
CA GLU A 211 -4.31 -9.29 5.97
C GLU A 211 -5.14 -10.05 7.00
N GLN A 212 -4.54 -10.53 8.10
CA GLN A 212 -5.26 -11.19 9.19
C GLN A 212 -6.19 -10.22 9.94
N LEU A 213 -5.83 -8.94 10.05
CA LEU A 213 -6.65 -7.90 10.69
C LEU A 213 -7.76 -7.38 9.79
N ASN A 214 -7.62 -7.48 8.47
CA ASN A 214 -8.64 -7.12 7.47
C ASN A 214 -9.77 -8.15 7.34
N VAL A 215 -9.95 -9.01 8.34
CA VAL A 215 -11.16 -9.83 8.48
C VAL A 215 -12.33 -8.88 8.69
N ARG A 216 -13.09 -8.66 7.62
CA ARG A 216 -14.39 -7.97 7.45
C ARG A 216 -14.65 -6.84 8.46
N PRO A 217 -14.93 -5.62 8.00
CA PRO A 217 -15.60 -4.64 8.84
C PRO A 217 -16.85 -5.34 9.41
N GLU A 218 -16.98 -5.44 10.72
CA GLU A 218 -18.22 -5.90 11.35
C GLU A 218 -19.32 -5.00 10.80
N GLU A 219 -20.30 -5.61 10.12
CA GLU A 219 -21.52 -4.92 9.73
C GLU A 219 -22.07 -4.28 10.99
N THR A 220 -22.15 -2.96 11.01
CA THR A 220 -22.70 -2.24 12.16
C THR A 220 -24.08 -2.80 12.45
N GLU A 221 -24.48 -2.87 13.73
CA GLU A 221 -25.81 -3.39 14.12
C GLU A 221 -26.95 -2.66 13.40
N PHE A 222 -26.71 -1.42 12.93
CA PHE A 222 -27.62 -0.66 12.09
C PHE A 222 -27.82 -1.29 10.69
N ALA A 223 -26.80 -1.91 10.13
CA ALA A 223 -26.88 -2.61 8.83
C ALA A 223 -27.57 -3.98 8.95
N ARG A 224 -27.59 -4.59 10.15
CA ARG A 224 -28.32 -5.83 10.44
C ARG A 224 -29.80 -5.63 10.79
N GLY A 225 -30.19 -4.41 11.09
CA GLY A 225 -31.55 -4.08 11.58
C GLY A 225 -32.52 -3.55 10.52
N VAL A 226 -32.16 -3.57 9.22
CA VAL A 226 -33.00 -3.12 8.10
C VAL A 226 -33.40 -4.29 7.22
#